data_170139a846160ed87b3d9e6ad5b233c1
#
_entry.id   170139a846160ed87b3d9e6ad5b233c1
#
_cell.length_a   1.000
_cell.length_b   1.000
_cell.length_c   1.000
_cell.angle_alpha   90.00
_cell.angle_beta   90.00
_cell.angle_gamma   90.00
#
_symmetry.space_group_name_H-M   'P 1'
#
loop_
_entity.id
_entity.type
_entity.pdbx_description
1 polymer ?
#
loop_
_entity_poly.entity_id
_entity_poly.type
_entity_poly.pdbx_seq_one_letter_code
_entity_poly.pdbx_strand_id
1 'polypeptide(L)'
;MVRPTPPHQPRLGRESDSAEHADSRAGEENLFDRPTHDDSGESFEPEPVRVRVNDESKVSRVDTGQLEETPVPGSRFSSWRQRRRVAKAQSAVTEAEPTDDDPDTVVAFPRSSHRRLRRNRWFALLGALLAAGLFVGLVFFSPLFATRAIDVEGARLTNPQNVEDALQRFEGVPLTRISKDEVREAVGNVPQVKSVDVILKPPHTITVELHERVGVATVQEGQELILVDSQGKQLSTYGQQDRPDVPMIEGGRDVLSTDKFSAISNVLASLPANVLSQLDTAAAPSESAVELIFADGRKAIWGDSSNSELKAQVLAALANDEDTADGTEYDVSAPLHPTIK
;
A
#
# COMPACT_ATOMS: atom_id res chain seq x y z
N MET A 1 -26.65 -50.28 -19.61
CA MET A 1 -26.39 -49.41 -18.46
C MET A 1 -25.02 -49.79 -17.90
N VAL A 2 -24.00 -49.04 -18.27
CA VAL A 2 -22.63 -49.25 -17.82
C VAL A 2 -22.18 -47.92 -17.15
N ARG A 3 -21.82 -47.99 -15.87
CA ARG A 3 -21.33 -46.86 -15.09
C ARG A 3 -19.86 -46.60 -15.38
N PRO A 4 -19.39 -45.36 -15.58
CA PRO A 4 -17.99 -45.08 -15.72
C PRO A 4 -17.28 -44.97 -14.34
N THR A 5 -16.08 -45.52 -14.29
CA THR A 5 -15.13 -45.56 -13.18
C THR A 5 -14.40 -44.19 -13.05
N PRO A 6 -14.11 -43.66 -11.85
CA PRO A 6 -13.38 -42.43 -11.68
C PRO A 6 -11.84 -42.65 -11.80
N PRO A 7 -11.09 -41.62 -12.21
CA PRO A 7 -9.65 -41.73 -12.40
C PRO A 7 -8.83 -41.67 -11.09
N HIS A 8 -7.74 -42.44 -11.07
CA HIS A 8 -6.75 -42.57 -10.01
C HIS A 8 -5.92 -41.29 -9.84
N GLN A 9 -5.73 -40.88 -8.58
CA GLN A 9 -4.74 -39.90 -8.18
C GLN A 9 -3.39 -40.58 -7.93
N PRO A 10 -2.23 -39.98 -8.33
CA PRO A 10 -0.92 -40.47 -7.98
C PRO A 10 -0.51 -40.03 -6.57
N ARG A 11 -0.03 -40.98 -5.77
CA ARG A 11 0.57 -40.80 -4.45
C ARG A 11 2.00 -40.25 -4.60
N LEU A 12 2.29 -39.19 -3.86
CA LEU A 12 3.64 -38.69 -3.62
C LEU A 12 4.38 -39.67 -2.69
N GLY A 13 5.41 -40.33 -3.23
CA GLY A 13 6.37 -41.10 -2.48
C GLY A 13 7.40 -40.19 -1.81
N ARG A 14 7.66 -40.52 -0.55
CA ARG A 14 8.69 -39.97 0.32
C ARG A 14 9.82 -41.00 0.26
N GLU A 15 11.03 -40.59 -0.14
CA GLU A 15 12.22 -41.37 0.15
C GLU A 15 13.42 -40.47 0.37
N SER A 16 14.02 -40.75 1.48
CA SER A 16 15.25 -40.31 2.08
C SER A 16 16.47 -40.92 1.36
N ASP A 17 17.58 -40.26 1.42
CA ASP A 17 18.87 -40.72 1.94
C ASP A 17 20.09 -40.42 1.06
N SER A 18 21.11 -39.93 1.76
CA SER A 18 22.52 -40.21 1.71
C SER A 18 23.46 -39.49 0.74
N ALA A 19 24.27 -38.64 1.39
CA ALA A 19 25.73 -38.63 1.46
C ALA A 19 26.55 -38.36 0.16
N GLU A 20 27.41 -37.44 0.19
CA GLU A 20 28.83 -37.44 0.57
C GLU A 20 29.72 -36.62 -0.40
N HIS A 21 30.65 -35.88 0.20
CA HIS A 21 31.95 -35.35 -0.27
C HIS A 21 31.99 -34.13 -1.21
N ALA A 22 32.63 -33.17 -0.79
CA ALA A 22 33.94 -32.70 -0.40
C ALA A 22 34.30 -31.36 -1.06
N ASP A 23 34.70 -30.45 -0.21
CA ASP A 23 35.94 -29.67 -0.24
C ASP A 23 36.07 -28.48 -1.18
N SER A 24 36.32 -27.36 -0.56
CA SER A 24 37.35 -26.35 -0.74
C SER A 24 36.90 -24.88 -0.65
N ARG A 25 37.37 -24.30 0.49
CA ARG A 25 38.07 -23.01 0.65
C ARG A 25 37.46 -21.69 0.15
N ALA A 26 37.36 -20.89 1.09
CA ALA A 26 37.93 -19.60 1.56
C ALA A 26 36.85 -18.56 1.59
N GLY A 27 36.61 -17.96 2.72
CA GLY A 27 37.32 -16.94 3.45
C GLY A 27 36.38 -15.79 3.66
N GLU A 28 36.31 -15.38 4.86
CA GLU A 28 36.13 -14.03 5.42
C GLU A 28 35.05 -13.94 6.51
N GLU A 29 35.61 -13.78 7.68
CA GLU A 29 35.25 -13.02 8.87
C GLU A 29 33.88 -12.28 8.89
N ASN A 30 33.12 -12.60 9.95
CA ASN A 30 32.52 -11.59 10.83
C ASN A 30 32.01 -12.24 12.11
N LEU A 31 32.77 -12.13 13.13
CA LEU A 31 32.66 -11.42 14.39
C LEU A 31 31.25 -11.17 14.89
N PHE A 32 30.70 -12.09 15.70
CA PHE A 32 29.86 -11.79 16.85
C PHE A 32 29.84 -13.02 17.76
N ASP A 33 30.75 -12.97 18.71
CA ASP A 33 30.88 -13.85 19.85
C ASP A 33 29.72 -13.67 20.81
N ARG A 34 28.98 -14.74 21.12
CA ARG A 34 28.05 -14.81 22.25
C ARG A 34 28.45 -16.04 23.07
N PRO A 35 28.86 -15.87 24.32
CA PRO A 35 29.17 -17.00 25.16
C PRO A 35 27.91 -17.76 25.58
N THR A 36 27.90 -19.04 25.32
CA THR A 36 26.98 -20.01 25.89
C THR A 36 27.23 -20.16 27.38
N HIS A 37 26.24 -19.86 28.19
CA HIS A 37 26.27 -20.17 29.62
C HIS A 37 25.81 -21.59 29.83
N ASP A 38 26.76 -22.33 30.45
CA ASP A 38 26.64 -23.72 30.90
C ASP A 38 25.64 -23.80 32.06
N ASP A 39 24.72 -24.73 31.94
CA ASP A 39 23.67 -25.02 32.93
C ASP A 39 24.24 -26.06 33.89
N SER A 40 24.71 -25.62 35.04
CA SER A 40 24.93 -26.48 36.19
C SER A 40 24.13 -25.97 37.39
N GLY A 41 23.06 -26.69 37.68
CA GLY A 41 22.16 -26.43 38.79
C GLY A 41 22.85 -26.53 40.14
N GLU A 42 22.78 -25.43 40.86
CA GLU A 42 22.90 -25.43 42.30
C GLU A 42 21.69 -24.67 42.91
N SER A 43 20.90 -25.42 43.62
CA SER A 43 19.81 -24.96 44.43
C SER A 43 20.30 -24.11 45.59
N PHE A 44 20.12 -22.81 45.52
CA PHE A 44 20.29 -21.92 46.66
C PHE A 44 19.02 -21.82 47.46
N GLU A 45 18.99 -22.49 48.60
CA GLU A 45 18.06 -22.20 49.72
C GLU A 45 18.45 -20.87 50.35
N PRO A 46 17.54 -19.91 50.53
CA PRO A 46 17.83 -18.68 51.23
C PRO A 46 17.85 -18.92 52.74
N GLU A 47 19.02 -18.82 53.34
CA GLU A 47 19.13 -18.76 54.81
C GLU A 47 18.43 -17.51 55.35
N PRO A 48 17.72 -17.65 56.49
CA PRO A 48 17.04 -16.53 57.10
C PRO A 48 18.05 -15.53 57.72
N VAL A 49 18.06 -14.33 57.20
CA VAL A 49 18.84 -13.19 57.71
C VAL A 49 18.29 -12.86 59.14
N ARG A 50 19.03 -13.26 60.19
CA ARG A 50 18.80 -12.82 61.57
C ARG A 50 19.32 -11.43 61.72
N VAL A 51 18.45 -10.44 61.75
CA VAL A 51 18.77 -9.08 62.12
C VAL A 51 18.93 -9.05 63.63
N ARG A 52 20.15 -8.97 64.14
CA ARG A 52 20.43 -8.60 65.55
C ARG A 52 20.25 -7.10 65.69
N VAL A 53 19.23 -6.71 66.40
CA VAL A 53 19.09 -5.34 66.91
C VAL A 53 19.99 -5.25 68.11
N ASN A 54 21.15 -4.58 67.94
CA ASN A 54 21.97 -4.20 69.11
C ASN A 54 21.53 -2.84 69.57
N ASP A 55 21.07 -2.85 70.80
CA ASP A 55 20.96 -1.85 71.86
C ASP A 55 21.35 -0.41 71.53
N GLU A 56 20.42 0.45 71.95
CA GLU A 56 20.56 1.70 72.68
C GLU A 56 21.93 2.41 72.59
N SER A 57 22.00 3.35 71.73
CA SER A 57 22.71 4.61 71.88
C SER A 57 23.26 5.22 70.61
N LYS A 58 22.41 5.58 69.68
CA LYS A 58 22.71 6.62 68.68
C LYS A 58 21.42 7.18 68.08
N VAL A 59 20.63 7.81 68.90
CA VAL A 59 19.69 8.81 68.40
C VAL A 59 20.44 10.09 68.31
N SER A 60 21.05 10.36 67.14
CA SER A 60 21.54 11.67 66.80
C SER A 60 20.32 12.57 66.60
N ARG A 61 20.09 13.51 67.48
CA ARG A 61 19.20 14.64 67.25
C ARG A 61 19.83 15.47 66.17
N VAL A 62 19.32 15.39 64.96
CA VAL A 62 19.69 16.37 63.92
C VAL A 62 18.97 17.66 64.23
N ASP A 63 19.77 18.67 64.57
CA ASP A 63 19.30 20.04 64.75
C ASP A 63 18.86 20.60 63.40
N THR A 64 17.57 20.79 63.23
CA THR A 64 16.95 21.23 61.98
C THR A 64 17.07 22.76 61.77
N GLY A 65 17.96 23.42 62.45
CA GLY A 65 18.09 24.87 62.43
C GLY A 65 18.97 25.46 61.31
N GLN A 66 19.67 24.64 60.49
CA GLN A 66 20.55 25.14 59.43
C GLN A 66 20.51 24.31 58.17
N LEU A 67 19.36 24.30 57.50
CA LEU A 67 19.32 23.97 56.07
C LEU A 67 18.75 25.15 55.33
N GLU A 68 19.66 25.95 54.75
CA GLU A 68 19.31 26.92 53.73
C GLU A 68 18.66 26.19 52.53
N GLU A 69 17.36 26.41 52.34
CA GLU A 69 16.64 25.94 51.16
C GLU A 69 17.07 26.72 49.94
N THR A 70 17.86 26.10 49.08
CA THR A 70 18.04 26.60 47.72
C THR A 70 16.74 26.41 46.96
N PRO A 71 16.17 27.44 46.33
CA PRO A 71 14.89 27.31 45.60
C PRO A 71 15.11 26.61 44.28
N VAL A 72 14.59 25.37 44.17
CA VAL A 72 14.44 24.66 42.90
C VAL A 72 13.24 25.26 42.17
N PRO A 73 13.31 25.63 40.87
CA PRO A 73 12.20 26.15 40.14
C PRO A 73 11.19 24.99 39.80
N GLY A 74 10.25 24.82 40.68
CA GLY A 74 9.18 23.84 40.53
C GLY A 74 7.93 24.45 39.86
N SER A 75 7.34 23.75 38.94
CA SER A 75 6.14 24.13 38.19
C SER A 75 4.98 24.61 39.09
N ARG A 76 4.22 25.61 38.65
CA ARG A 76 3.09 26.26 39.39
C ARG A 76 2.02 25.26 39.88
N PHE A 77 2.00 24.03 39.39
CA PHE A 77 1.05 22.99 39.78
C PHE A 77 1.42 22.17 41.03
N SER A 78 2.72 22.09 41.39
CA SER A 78 3.17 21.35 42.57
C SER A 78 2.89 22.12 43.87
N SER A 79 3.00 23.44 43.86
CA SER A 79 2.79 24.32 45.04
C SER A 79 1.34 24.33 45.54
N TRP A 80 0.34 24.18 44.66
CA TRP A 80 -1.06 24.14 45.03
C TRP A 80 -1.44 22.85 45.79
N ARG A 81 -0.89 21.69 45.44
CA ARG A 81 -1.10 20.42 46.12
C ARG A 81 -0.46 20.37 47.50
N GLN A 82 0.70 21.02 47.63
CA GLN A 82 1.45 21.09 48.88
C GLN A 82 0.76 22.01 49.90
N ARG A 83 0.25 23.18 49.48
CA ARG A 83 -0.55 24.07 50.33
C ARG A 83 -1.83 23.42 50.88
N ARG A 84 -2.52 22.57 50.10
CA ARG A 84 -3.70 21.82 50.58
C ARG A 84 -3.37 20.73 51.60
N ARG A 85 -2.16 20.15 51.54
CA ARG A 85 -1.74 19.13 52.53
C ARG A 85 -1.36 19.77 53.86
N VAL A 86 -0.69 20.91 53.83
CA VAL A 86 -0.28 21.66 55.03
C VAL A 86 -1.52 22.25 55.74
N ALA A 87 -2.45 22.89 55.00
CA ALA A 87 -3.69 23.41 55.58
C ALA A 87 -4.56 22.32 56.22
N LYS A 88 -4.54 21.06 55.71
CA LYS A 88 -5.28 19.93 56.27
C LYS A 88 -4.58 19.31 57.48
N ALA A 89 -3.26 19.46 57.59
CA ALA A 89 -2.48 19.00 58.75
C ALA A 89 -2.59 20.00 59.94
N GLN A 90 -2.67 21.29 59.67
CA GLN A 90 -2.84 22.33 60.68
C GLN A 90 -4.22 22.33 61.31
N SER A 91 -5.28 22.02 60.57
CA SER A 91 -6.65 21.89 61.17
C SER A 91 -6.84 20.63 62.03
N ALA A 92 -5.93 19.63 61.95
CA ALA A 92 -6.00 18.44 62.75
C ALA A 92 -5.23 18.56 64.10
N VAL A 93 -4.38 19.61 64.26
CA VAL A 93 -3.59 19.79 65.47
C VAL A 93 -4.22 20.76 66.46
N THR A 94 -5.23 21.54 66.07
CA THR A 94 -5.86 22.54 66.92
C THR A 94 -7.01 22.00 67.79
N GLU A 95 -7.30 20.69 67.75
CA GLU A 95 -8.45 20.11 68.47
C GLU A 95 -8.06 19.02 69.46
N ALA A 96 -6.88 19.13 70.07
CA ALA A 96 -6.50 18.22 71.15
C ALA A 96 -5.93 19.03 72.32
N GLU A 97 -6.80 19.65 73.08
CA GLU A 97 -6.54 19.99 74.48
C GLU A 97 -6.84 18.75 75.34
N PRO A 98 -5.94 18.29 76.22
CA PRO A 98 -6.21 17.12 77.06
C PRO A 98 -7.01 17.56 78.26
N THR A 99 -8.29 17.18 78.29
CA THR A 99 -9.06 17.13 79.54
C THR A 99 -9.03 15.70 79.97
N ASP A 100 -8.47 15.53 81.19
CA ASP A 100 -8.51 14.30 82.00
C ASP A 100 -9.96 13.87 82.29
N ASP A 101 -10.11 12.56 82.43
CA ASP A 101 -11.30 11.83 82.92
C ASP A 101 -12.50 11.72 81.96
N ASP A 102 -12.42 10.72 81.02
CA ASP A 102 -13.61 9.86 80.78
C ASP A 102 -13.24 8.51 80.11
N PRO A 103 -13.62 7.33 80.61
CA PRO A 103 -13.18 6.06 80.05
C PRO A 103 -13.95 5.56 78.82
N ASP A 104 -14.76 6.41 78.17
CA ASP A 104 -15.54 6.07 76.99
C ASP A 104 -15.10 6.87 75.75
N THR A 105 -13.78 6.87 75.46
CA THR A 105 -13.31 7.47 74.16
C THR A 105 -13.66 6.53 73.06
N VAL A 106 -14.82 6.71 72.42
CA VAL A 106 -15.21 6.06 71.18
C VAL A 106 -14.36 6.60 70.04
N VAL A 107 -13.35 5.84 69.63
CA VAL A 107 -12.52 6.17 68.47
C VAL A 107 -13.40 6.14 67.24
N ALA A 108 -13.77 7.33 66.73
CA ALA A 108 -14.50 7.46 65.48
C ALA A 108 -13.60 7.06 64.32
N PHE A 109 -13.75 5.87 63.77
CA PHE A 109 -13.07 5.43 62.56
C PHE A 109 -13.49 6.32 61.39
N PRO A 110 -12.52 6.87 60.61
CA PRO A 110 -12.84 7.69 59.44
C PRO A 110 -13.62 6.86 58.44
N ARG A 111 -14.88 7.23 58.17
CA ARG A 111 -15.70 6.59 57.15
C ARG A 111 -15.01 6.66 55.81
N SER A 112 -14.68 5.50 55.25
CA SER A 112 -14.00 5.40 53.95
C SER A 112 -14.79 6.12 52.85
N SER A 113 -14.19 7.09 52.20
CA SER A 113 -14.82 7.93 51.15
C SER A 113 -14.89 7.24 49.80
N HIS A 114 -15.00 5.90 49.75
CA HIS A 114 -15.06 5.10 48.51
C HIS A 114 -16.17 5.52 47.55
N ARG A 115 -17.28 6.07 48.03
CA ARG A 115 -18.36 6.58 47.19
C ARG A 115 -17.94 7.83 46.40
N ARG A 116 -17.10 8.72 46.96
CA ARG A 116 -16.60 9.93 46.24
C ARG A 116 -15.58 9.56 45.17
N LEU A 117 -14.73 8.57 45.44
CA LEU A 117 -13.76 8.06 44.47
C LEU A 117 -14.44 7.36 43.27
N ARG A 118 -15.50 6.57 43.50
CA ARG A 118 -16.29 5.95 42.43
C ARG A 118 -16.98 7.01 41.57
N ARG A 119 -17.62 8.00 42.19
CA ARG A 119 -18.28 9.11 41.47
C ARG A 119 -17.29 9.91 40.63
N ASN A 120 -16.12 10.22 41.17
CA ASN A 120 -15.07 10.94 40.39
C ASN A 120 -14.53 10.11 39.22
N ARG A 121 -14.43 8.79 39.36
CA ARG A 121 -14.08 7.88 38.27
C ARG A 121 -15.15 7.87 37.18
N TRP A 122 -16.44 7.87 37.57
CA TRP A 122 -17.54 7.96 36.61
C TRP A 122 -17.55 9.30 35.84
N PHE A 123 -17.32 10.41 36.53
CA PHE A 123 -17.19 11.73 35.88
C PHE A 123 -15.96 11.82 35.00
N ALA A 124 -14.84 11.19 35.38
CA ALA A 124 -13.65 11.11 34.56
C ALA A 124 -13.88 10.28 33.30
N LEU A 125 -14.59 9.14 33.41
CA LEU A 125 -14.98 8.32 32.27
C LEU A 125 -15.95 9.05 31.34
N LEU A 126 -16.96 9.69 31.90
CA LEU A 126 -17.91 10.50 31.11
C LEU A 126 -17.20 11.66 30.39
N GLY A 127 -16.28 12.35 31.08
CA GLY A 127 -15.47 13.41 30.49
C GLY A 127 -14.56 12.90 29.38
N ALA A 128 -13.94 11.73 29.56
CA ALA A 128 -13.13 11.07 28.54
C ALA A 128 -13.97 10.66 27.32
N LEU A 129 -15.18 10.15 27.55
CA LEU A 129 -16.11 9.74 26.50
C LEU A 129 -16.64 10.95 25.71
N LEU A 130 -16.94 12.05 26.38
CA LEU A 130 -17.30 13.31 25.74
C LEU A 130 -16.13 13.89 24.92
N ALA A 131 -14.92 13.86 25.48
CA ALA A 131 -13.74 14.32 24.77
C ALA A 131 -13.44 13.45 23.54
N ALA A 132 -13.61 12.14 23.65
CA ALA A 132 -13.48 11.21 22.50
C ALA A 132 -14.56 11.48 21.44
N GLY A 133 -15.82 11.67 21.86
CA GLY A 133 -16.91 12.00 20.96
C GLY A 133 -16.70 13.34 20.24
N LEU A 134 -16.22 14.35 20.96
CA LEU A 134 -15.85 15.66 20.38
C LEU A 134 -14.69 15.52 19.39
N PHE A 135 -13.68 14.72 19.73
CA PHE A 135 -12.54 14.45 18.85
C PHE A 135 -12.99 13.74 17.57
N VAL A 136 -13.80 12.70 17.67
CA VAL A 136 -14.37 12.00 16.50
C VAL A 136 -15.22 12.98 15.67
N GLY A 137 -16.10 13.76 16.30
CA GLY A 137 -16.88 14.77 15.61
C GLY A 137 -16.00 15.78 14.86
N LEU A 138 -14.91 16.22 15.48
CA LEU A 138 -13.97 17.16 14.88
C LEU A 138 -13.22 16.54 13.69
N VAL A 139 -12.82 15.28 13.78
CA VAL A 139 -12.10 14.59 12.69
C VAL A 139 -13.03 14.30 11.51
N PHE A 140 -14.27 13.87 11.76
CA PHE A 140 -15.19 13.45 10.68
C PHE A 140 -16.06 14.56 10.10
N PHE A 141 -16.27 15.65 10.83
CA PHE A 141 -17.16 16.73 10.42
C PHE A 141 -16.50 18.11 10.33
N SER A 142 -15.21 18.22 10.67
CA SER A 142 -14.51 19.48 10.58
C SER A 142 -14.09 19.82 9.15
N PRO A 143 -14.21 21.06 8.72
CA PRO A 143 -13.70 21.54 7.43
C PRO A 143 -12.15 21.52 7.36
N LEU A 144 -11.46 21.22 8.45
CA LEU A 144 -9.99 21.07 8.48
C LEU A 144 -9.49 19.89 7.63
N PHE A 145 -10.28 18.84 7.53
CA PHE A 145 -9.97 17.64 6.73
C PHE A 145 -10.76 17.59 5.42
N ALA A 146 -11.46 18.67 5.08
CA ALA A 146 -12.17 18.77 3.80
C ALA A 146 -11.18 18.81 2.64
N THR A 147 -11.43 18.03 1.60
CA THR A 147 -10.65 18.02 0.36
C THR A 147 -10.62 19.40 -0.27
N ARG A 148 -9.43 19.92 -0.55
CA ARG A 148 -9.19 21.22 -1.18
C ARG A 148 -8.32 21.12 -2.41
N ALA A 149 -7.52 20.06 -2.51
CA ALA A 149 -6.62 19.84 -3.63
C ALA A 149 -6.79 18.41 -4.12
N ILE A 150 -6.82 18.27 -5.44
CA ILE A 150 -6.82 17.01 -6.15
C ILE A 150 -5.60 17.04 -7.05
N ASP A 151 -4.61 16.18 -6.76
CA ASP A 151 -3.40 16.06 -7.56
C ASP A 151 -3.55 14.85 -8.49
N VAL A 152 -3.44 15.08 -9.79
CA VAL A 152 -3.51 14.04 -10.81
C VAL A 152 -2.11 13.76 -11.35
N GLU A 153 -1.64 12.54 -11.17
CA GLU A 153 -0.32 12.09 -11.65
C GLU A 153 -0.49 10.99 -12.71
N GLY A 154 0.46 10.88 -13.65
CA GLY A 154 0.47 9.82 -14.67
C GLY A 154 -0.39 10.09 -15.89
N ALA A 155 -1.06 11.23 -16.01
CA ALA A 155 -1.86 11.62 -17.17
C ALA A 155 -0.96 11.97 -18.36
N ARG A 156 -1.15 11.29 -19.49
CA ARG A 156 -0.48 11.54 -20.80
C ARG A 156 -1.49 11.67 -21.92
N LEU A 157 -2.39 10.70 -22.07
CA LEU A 157 -3.50 10.69 -23.03
C LEU A 157 -4.76 11.33 -22.44
N THR A 158 -4.90 11.21 -21.11
CA THR A 158 -6.05 11.74 -20.38
C THR A 158 -5.85 13.22 -20.11
N ASN A 159 -6.84 14.05 -20.45
CA ASN A 159 -6.84 15.42 -19.98
C ASN A 159 -7.04 15.43 -18.45
N PRO A 160 -6.11 15.98 -17.65
CA PRO A 160 -6.24 16.04 -16.20
C PRO A 160 -7.56 16.66 -15.73
N GLN A 161 -8.08 17.64 -16.45
CA GLN A 161 -9.35 18.29 -16.16
C GLN A 161 -10.53 17.32 -16.16
N ASN A 162 -10.56 16.34 -17.07
CA ASN A 162 -11.62 15.32 -17.10
C ASN A 162 -11.63 14.47 -15.82
N VAL A 163 -10.46 14.26 -15.22
CA VAL A 163 -10.31 13.53 -13.96
C VAL A 163 -10.72 14.41 -12.79
N GLU A 164 -10.31 15.67 -12.78
CA GLU A 164 -10.70 16.66 -11.78
C GLU A 164 -12.22 16.84 -11.78
N ASP A 165 -12.85 16.98 -12.95
CA ASP A 165 -14.31 17.09 -13.10
C ASP A 165 -15.03 15.85 -12.54
N ALA A 166 -14.50 14.64 -12.82
CA ALA A 166 -15.05 13.39 -12.29
C ALA A 166 -14.96 13.32 -10.76
N LEU A 167 -13.96 14.01 -10.19
CA LEU A 167 -13.71 14.05 -8.75
C LEU A 167 -14.29 15.26 -8.03
N GLN A 168 -14.88 16.22 -8.75
CA GLN A 168 -15.44 17.45 -8.19
C GLN A 168 -16.44 17.19 -7.05
N ARG A 169 -17.16 16.06 -7.12
CA ARG A 169 -18.09 15.64 -6.05
C ARG A 169 -17.44 15.39 -4.70
N PHE A 170 -16.13 15.19 -4.65
CA PHE A 170 -15.37 14.97 -3.42
C PHE A 170 -14.78 16.26 -2.84
N GLU A 171 -14.85 17.38 -3.55
CA GLU A 171 -14.42 18.66 -3.03
C GLU A 171 -15.28 19.08 -1.82
N GLY A 172 -14.63 19.59 -0.80
CA GLY A 172 -15.27 19.96 0.46
C GLY A 172 -15.70 18.80 1.35
N VAL A 173 -15.57 17.54 0.90
CA VAL A 173 -15.86 16.35 1.71
C VAL A 173 -14.63 16.02 2.56
N PRO A 174 -14.79 15.75 3.87
CA PRO A 174 -13.69 15.33 4.72
C PRO A 174 -13.05 14.04 4.20
N LEU A 175 -11.71 14.01 4.10
CA LEU A 175 -10.95 12.84 3.63
C LEU A 175 -11.28 11.55 4.38
N THR A 176 -11.63 11.65 5.66
CA THR A 176 -12.03 10.51 6.50
C THR A 176 -13.34 9.85 6.08
N ARG A 177 -14.14 10.52 5.24
CA ARG A 177 -15.42 10.03 4.73
C ARG A 177 -15.35 9.57 3.27
N ILE A 178 -14.22 9.80 2.60
CA ILE A 178 -14.01 9.41 1.21
C ILE A 178 -13.47 8.00 1.17
N SER A 179 -14.15 7.13 0.45
CA SER A 179 -13.66 5.80 0.13
C SER A 179 -12.75 5.84 -1.10
N LYS A 180 -11.61 5.14 -1.02
CA LYS A 180 -10.74 4.98 -2.19
C LYS A 180 -11.44 4.30 -3.36
N ASP A 181 -12.38 3.39 -3.07
CA ASP A 181 -13.12 2.67 -4.10
C ASP A 181 -14.11 3.59 -4.81
N GLU A 182 -14.76 4.53 -4.10
CA GLU A 182 -15.63 5.54 -4.71
C GLU A 182 -14.84 6.48 -5.63
N VAL A 183 -13.63 6.87 -5.22
CA VAL A 183 -12.73 7.69 -6.07
C VAL A 183 -12.30 6.90 -7.30
N ARG A 184 -11.93 5.63 -7.11
CA ARG A 184 -11.52 4.74 -8.21
C ARG A 184 -12.66 4.52 -9.21
N GLU A 185 -13.88 4.34 -8.73
CA GLU A 185 -15.07 4.18 -9.58
C GLU A 185 -15.36 5.46 -10.38
N ALA A 186 -15.24 6.64 -9.75
CA ALA A 186 -15.45 7.91 -10.41
C ALA A 186 -14.51 8.12 -11.60
N VAL A 187 -13.21 7.83 -11.39
CA VAL A 187 -12.17 8.00 -12.42
C VAL A 187 -12.17 6.84 -13.41
N GLY A 188 -12.57 5.63 -12.98
CA GLY A 188 -12.62 4.44 -13.84
C GLY A 188 -13.58 4.54 -15.03
N ASN A 189 -14.48 5.52 -15.03
CA ASN A 189 -15.37 5.82 -16.15
C ASN A 189 -14.66 6.60 -17.28
N VAL A 190 -13.45 7.13 -17.05
CA VAL A 190 -12.65 7.80 -18.10
C VAL A 190 -12.09 6.72 -19.03
N PRO A 191 -12.38 6.78 -20.36
CA PRO A 191 -12.03 5.70 -21.30
C PRO A 191 -10.54 5.36 -21.35
N GLN A 192 -9.69 6.36 -21.19
CA GLN A 192 -8.23 6.24 -21.26
C GLN A 192 -7.62 5.57 -20.04
N VAL A 193 -8.37 5.48 -18.93
CA VAL A 193 -7.85 4.94 -17.66
C VAL A 193 -8.01 3.43 -17.61
N LYS A 194 -6.92 2.72 -17.33
CA LYS A 194 -6.90 1.27 -17.10
C LYS A 194 -7.11 0.94 -15.63
N SER A 195 -6.37 1.61 -14.76
CA SER A 195 -6.48 1.49 -13.31
C SER A 195 -6.07 2.78 -12.61
N VAL A 196 -6.46 2.92 -11.35
CA VAL A 196 -6.25 4.12 -10.55
C VAL A 196 -5.73 3.74 -9.19
N ASP A 197 -4.63 4.33 -8.76
CA ASP A 197 -4.17 4.27 -7.39
C ASP A 197 -4.51 5.57 -6.67
N VAL A 198 -5.22 5.43 -5.54
CA VAL A 198 -5.72 6.57 -4.76
C VAL A 198 -4.96 6.68 -3.46
N ILE A 199 -4.32 7.82 -3.25
CA ILE A 199 -3.56 8.16 -2.04
C ILE A 199 -4.22 9.36 -1.37
N LEU A 200 -4.83 9.13 -0.21
CA LEU A 200 -5.37 10.20 0.61
C LEU A 200 -4.23 10.80 1.44
N LYS A 201 -3.85 12.04 1.16
CA LYS A 201 -2.78 12.78 1.87
C LYS A 201 -3.41 13.79 2.83
N PRO A 202 -3.51 13.48 4.14
CA PRO A 202 -3.99 14.48 5.10
C PRO A 202 -3.10 15.73 5.12
N PRO A 203 -3.65 16.93 5.38
CA PRO A 203 -5.01 17.12 5.89
C PRO A 203 -6.12 17.23 4.84
N HIS A 204 -5.83 17.56 3.56
CA HIS A 204 -6.89 17.96 2.62
C HIS A 204 -6.61 17.63 1.15
N THR A 205 -5.67 16.71 0.85
CA THR A 205 -5.27 16.40 -0.53
C THR A 205 -5.62 14.97 -0.91
N ILE A 206 -6.19 14.80 -2.11
CA ILE A 206 -6.33 13.49 -2.78
C ILE A 206 -5.32 13.47 -3.90
N THR A 207 -4.42 12.48 -3.91
CA THR A 207 -3.56 12.21 -5.05
C THR A 207 -4.10 11.00 -5.79
N VAL A 208 -4.26 11.14 -7.09
CA VAL A 208 -4.76 10.11 -7.99
C VAL A 208 -3.67 9.80 -9.00
N GLU A 209 -3.08 8.62 -8.89
CA GLU A 209 -2.10 8.12 -9.84
C GLU A 209 -2.81 7.28 -10.90
N LEU A 210 -2.77 7.75 -12.15
CA LEU A 210 -3.43 7.13 -13.27
C LEU A 210 -2.51 6.15 -13.97
N HIS A 211 -2.97 4.93 -14.14
CA HIS A 211 -2.39 3.98 -15.07
C HIS A 211 -3.23 4.00 -16.34
N GLU A 212 -2.74 4.70 -17.35
CA GLU A 212 -3.46 4.82 -18.61
C GLU A 212 -3.39 3.55 -19.44
N ARG A 213 -4.39 3.36 -20.30
CA ARG A 213 -4.39 2.33 -21.33
C ARG A 213 -3.40 2.70 -22.41
N VAL A 214 -2.71 1.72 -22.94
CA VAL A 214 -1.80 1.90 -24.05
C VAL A 214 -2.58 1.67 -25.35
N GLY A 215 -2.58 2.65 -26.24
CA GLY A 215 -3.10 2.49 -27.58
C GLY A 215 -2.17 1.57 -28.39
N VAL A 216 -2.73 0.53 -29.03
CA VAL A 216 -1.96 -0.45 -29.80
C VAL A 216 -2.19 -0.32 -31.31
N ALA A 217 -3.32 0.22 -31.70
CA ALA A 217 -3.68 0.39 -33.10
C ALA A 217 -4.75 1.47 -33.28
N THR A 218 -4.93 1.91 -34.51
CA THR A 218 -6.07 2.73 -34.96
C THR A 218 -7.02 1.89 -35.81
N VAL A 219 -8.31 2.22 -35.76
CA VAL A 219 -9.30 1.71 -36.72
C VAL A 219 -9.99 2.89 -37.39
N GLN A 220 -10.35 2.74 -38.66
CA GLN A 220 -11.03 3.80 -39.40
C GLN A 220 -12.52 3.77 -39.12
N GLU A 221 -13.10 4.94 -38.81
CA GLU A 221 -14.54 5.17 -38.72
C GLU A 221 -14.89 6.42 -39.56
N GLY A 222 -15.36 6.20 -40.76
CA GLY A 222 -15.59 7.30 -41.71
C GLY A 222 -14.32 8.03 -42.10
N GLN A 223 -14.19 9.30 -41.71
CA GLN A 223 -12.98 10.12 -41.95
C GLN A 223 -12.09 10.27 -40.73
N GLU A 224 -12.43 9.62 -39.60
CA GLU A 224 -11.71 9.69 -38.37
C GLU A 224 -10.97 8.37 -38.09
N LEU A 225 -9.90 8.49 -37.32
CA LEU A 225 -9.13 7.36 -36.80
C LEU A 225 -9.39 7.23 -35.30
N ILE A 226 -9.87 6.08 -34.89
CA ILE A 226 -10.11 5.75 -33.51
C ILE A 226 -8.91 4.98 -32.95
N LEU A 227 -8.22 5.53 -31.96
CA LEU A 227 -7.18 4.82 -31.21
C LEU A 227 -7.84 3.83 -30.26
N VAL A 228 -7.39 2.57 -30.31
CA VAL A 228 -7.90 1.49 -29.46
C VAL A 228 -6.78 0.80 -28.68
N ASP A 229 -7.15 0.25 -27.51
CA ASP A 229 -6.25 -0.60 -26.75
C ASP A 229 -6.32 -2.08 -27.20
N SER A 230 -5.52 -2.93 -26.54
CA SER A 230 -5.48 -4.37 -26.82
C SER A 230 -6.81 -5.11 -26.54
N GLN A 231 -7.76 -4.47 -25.89
CA GLN A 231 -9.10 -5.02 -25.63
C GLN A 231 -10.17 -4.44 -26.59
N GLY A 232 -9.77 -3.62 -27.57
CA GLY A 232 -10.68 -2.94 -28.48
C GLY A 232 -11.42 -1.75 -27.86
N LYS A 233 -10.99 -1.29 -26.68
CA LYS A 233 -11.60 -0.12 -26.05
C LYS A 233 -11.11 1.15 -26.73
N GLN A 234 -12.03 2.00 -27.15
CA GLN A 234 -11.72 3.31 -27.72
C GLN A 234 -11.09 4.22 -26.67
N LEU A 235 -9.94 4.83 -27.01
CA LEU A 235 -9.21 5.74 -26.15
C LEU A 235 -9.37 7.20 -26.60
N SER A 236 -9.15 7.46 -27.89
CA SER A 236 -9.19 8.80 -28.46
C SER A 236 -9.59 8.72 -29.94
N THR A 237 -10.01 9.85 -30.49
CA THR A 237 -10.32 10.01 -31.91
C THR A 237 -9.39 11.04 -32.50
N TYR A 238 -8.85 10.77 -33.68
CA TYR A 238 -7.89 11.61 -34.41
C TYR A 238 -8.38 11.88 -35.81
N GLY A 239 -8.03 13.06 -36.34
CA GLY A 239 -8.14 13.31 -37.76
C GLY A 239 -7.06 12.56 -38.53
N GLN A 240 -7.26 12.37 -39.83
CA GLN A 240 -6.26 11.68 -40.68
C GLN A 240 -4.89 12.38 -40.74
N GLN A 241 -4.85 13.68 -40.46
CA GLN A 241 -3.60 14.47 -40.43
C GLN A 241 -2.83 14.34 -39.13
N ASP A 242 -3.53 13.94 -38.04
CA ASP A 242 -2.96 13.81 -36.68
C ASP A 242 -2.82 12.34 -36.26
N ARG A 243 -2.61 11.45 -37.25
CA ARG A 243 -2.50 10.00 -37.02
C ARG A 243 -1.45 9.70 -35.97
N PRO A 244 -1.80 8.95 -34.88
CA PRO A 244 -0.84 8.49 -33.91
C PRO A 244 0.12 7.47 -34.55
N ASP A 245 1.31 7.34 -33.94
CA ASP A 245 2.38 6.44 -34.39
C ASP A 245 2.12 4.98 -34.00
N VAL A 246 0.99 4.44 -34.45
CA VAL A 246 0.57 3.05 -34.30
C VAL A 246 -0.06 2.56 -35.59
N PRO A 247 -0.01 1.25 -35.88
CA PRO A 247 -0.57 0.70 -37.13
C PRO A 247 -2.10 0.84 -37.17
N MET A 248 -2.63 0.92 -38.40
CA MET A 248 -4.06 0.88 -38.66
C MET A 248 -4.52 -0.57 -38.84
N ILE A 249 -5.62 -0.94 -38.21
CA ILE A 249 -6.24 -2.26 -38.47
C ILE A 249 -7.27 -2.13 -39.57
N GLU A 250 -7.16 -3.01 -40.57
CA GLU A 250 -8.13 -3.09 -41.70
C GLU A 250 -9.47 -3.69 -41.21
N GLY A 251 -10.55 -3.21 -41.81
CA GLY A 251 -11.90 -3.68 -41.53
C GLY A 251 -12.76 -2.71 -40.74
N GLY A 252 -12.20 -1.52 -40.41
CA GLY A 252 -12.95 -0.48 -39.71
C GLY A 252 -13.40 -0.88 -38.31
N ARG A 253 -14.40 -0.15 -37.79
CA ARG A 253 -14.87 -0.35 -36.39
C ARG A 253 -15.46 -1.75 -36.16
N ASP A 254 -16.06 -2.38 -37.17
CA ASP A 254 -16.72 -3.67 -37.04
C ASP A 254 -15.74 -4.79 -36.65
N VAL A 255 -14.45 -4.65 -37.02
CA VAL A 255 -13.41 -5.62 -36.69
C VAL A 255 -13.20 -5.76 -35.17
N LEU A 256 -13.45 -4.69 -34.41
CA LEU A 256 -13.23 -4.66 -32.93
C LEU A 256 -14.05 -5.71 -32.17
N SER A 257 -15.17 -6.12 -32.73
CA SER A 257 -16.06 -7.11 -32.13
C SER A 257 -15.79 -8.55 -32.59
N THR A 258 -14.72 -8.77 -33.37
CA THR A 258 -14.39 -10.07 -33.96
C THR A 258 -13.15 -10.71 -33.34
N ASP A 259 -13.04 -12.05 -33.46
CA ASP A 259 -11.83 -12.78 -33.04
C ASP A 259 -10.59 -12.39 -33.84
N LYS A 260 -10.78 -11.84 -35.05
CA LYS A 260 -9.70 -11.27 -35.88
C LYS A 260 -8.99 -10.11 -35.17
N PHE A 261 -9.75 -9.23 -34.48
CA PHE A 261 -9.16 -8.16 -33.70
C PHE A 261 -8.28 -8.70 -32.58
N SER A 262 -8.75 -9.71 -31.86
CA SER A 262 -7.98 -10.36 -30.79
C SER A 262 -6.69 -10.99 -31.33
N ALA A 263 -6.73 -11.60 -32.50
CA ALA A 263 -5.53 -12.15 -33.16
C ALA A 263 -4.54 -11.05 -33.51
N ILE A 264 -4.97 -9.98 -34.18
CA ILE A 264 -4.12 -8.84 -34.53
C ILE A 264 -3.55 -8.19 -33.26
N SER A 265 -4.39 -7.90 -32.28
CA SER A 265 -4.00 -7.25 -31.02
C SER A 265 -2.93 -8.03 -30.25
N ASN A 266 -3.06 -9.37 -30.19
CA ASN A 266 -2.07 -10.24 -29.57
C ASN A 266 -0.73 -10.22 -30.32
N VAL A 267 -0.77 -10.17 -31.65
CA VAL A 267 0.42 -10.03 -32.50
C VAL A 267 1.09 -8.69 -32.22
N LEU A 268 0.37 -7.58 -32.32
CA LEU A 268 0.92 -6.25 -32.10
C LEU A 268 1.49 -6.09 -30.68
N ALA A 269 0.86 -6.67 -29.67
CA ALA A 269 1.35 -6.64 -28.30
C ALA A 269 2.65 -7.43 -28.10
N SER A 270 2.96 -8.41 -28.97
CA SER A 270 4.19 -9.20 -28.91
C SER A 270 5.37 -8.53 -29.63
N LEU A 271 5.10 -7.52 -30.48
CA LEU A 271 6.13 -6.84 -31.25
C LEU A 271 6.94 -5.86 -30.40
N PRO A 272 8.27 -5.78 -30.60
CA PRO A 272 9.06 -4.74 -29.98
C PRO A 272 8.74 -3.36 -30.58
N ALA A 273 8.91 -2.31 -29.78
CA ALA A 273 8.51 -0.95 -30.14
C ALA A 273 9.14 -0.45 -31.44
N ASN A 274 10.39 -0.84 -31.73
CA ASN A 274 11.09 -0.47 -32.97
C ASN A 274 10.51 -1.09 -34.26
N VAL A 275 9.84 -2.25 -34.13
CA VAL A 275 9.12 -2.86 -35.28
C VAL A 275 7.72 -2.28 -35.37
N LEU A 276 7.06 -2.11 -34.21
CA LEU A 276 5.70 -1.57 -34.15
C LEU A 276 5.61 -0.18 -34.78
N SER A 277 6.62 0.70 -34.56
CA SER A 277 6.68 2.05 -35.14
C SER A 277 6.93 2.08 -36.63
N GLN A 278 7.40 0.98 -37.24
CA GLN A 278 7.62 0.86 -38.69
C GLN A 278 6.37 0.32 -39.43
N LEU A 279 5.36 -0.16 -38.70
CA LEU A 279 4.15 -0.70 -39.29
C LEU A 279 3.18 0.41 -39.70
N ASP A 280 2.62 0.28 -40.88
CA ASP A 280 1.52 1.12 -41.35
C ASP A 280 0.16 0.47 -41.07
N THR A 281 0.01 -0.81 -41.43
CA THR A 281 -1.28 -1.50 -41.38
C THR A 281 -1.13 -2.93 -40.88
N ALA A 282 -2.15 -3.40 -40.19
CA ALA A 282 -2.30 -4.79 -39.78
C ALA A 282 -3.66 -5.32 -40.27
N ALA A 283 -3.67 -6.51 -40.84
CA ALA A 283 -4.87 -7.14 -41.39
C ALA A 283 -4.95 -8.59 -40.90
N ALA A 284 -6.16 -9.13 -40.81
CA ALA A 284 -6.41 -10.56 -40.57
C ALA A 284 -7.47 -11.04 -41.55
N PRO A 285 -7.10 -11.62 -42.69
CA PRO A 285 -8.05 -12.32 -43.56
C PRO A 285 -8.83 -13.39 -42.79
N SER A 286 -8.18 -14.10 -41.86
CA SER A 286 -8.80 -15.05 -40.93
C SER A 286 -8.14 -14.93 -39.54
N GLU A 287 -8.72 -15.57 -38.51
CA GLU A 287 -8.18 -15.59 -37.15
C GLU A 287 -6.77 -16.18 -37.04
N SER A 288 -6.38 -17.04 -37.97
CA SER A 288 -5.07 -17.70 -38.02
C SER A 288 -4.16 -17.17 -39.13
N ALA A 289 -4.51 -16.04 -39.74
CA ALA A 289 -3.74 -15.45 -40.83
C ALA A 289 -3.60 -13.94 -40.59
N VAL A 290 -2.69 -13.53 -39.73
CA VAL A 290 -2.36 -12.13 -39.50
C VAL A 290 -1.27 -11.72 -40.47
N GLU A 291 -1.44 -10.56 -41.10
CA GLU A 291 -0.54 -9.93 -42.01
C GLU A 291 -0.21 -8.51 -41.54
N LEU A 292 1.05 -8.15 -41.61
CA LEU A 292 1.55 -6.83 -41.22
C LEU A 292 2.14 -6.13 -42.45
N ILE A 293 1.83 -4.87 -42.61
CA ILE A 293 2.34 -4.04 -43.71
C ILE A 293 3.15 -2.92 -43.09
N PHE A 294 4.39 -2.84 -43.50
CA PHE A 294 5.31 -1.78 -43.10
C PHE A 294 5.04 -0.48 -43.85
N ALA A 295 5.46 0.66 -43.30
CA ALA A 295 5.31 1.97 -43.91
C ALA A 295 6.08 2.11 -45.24
N ASP A 296 7.12 1.32 -45.46
CA ASP A 296 7.87 1.24 -46.69
C ASP A 296 7.26 0.32 -47.77
N GLY A 297 6.12 -0.33 -47.45
CA GLY A 297 5.39 -1.24 -48.32
C GLY A 297 5.78 -2.71 -48.21
N ARG A 298 6.77 -3.07 -47.41
CA ARG A 298 7.12 -4.47 -47.16
C ARG A 298 5.96 -5.16 -46.40
N LYS A 299 5.78 -6.44 -46.64
CA LYS A 299 4.73 -7.24 -46.00
C LYS A 299 5.33 -8.34 -45.13
N ALA A 300 4.78 -8.52 -43.95
CA ALA A 300 5.12 -9.69 -43.14
C ALA A 300 3.89 -10.61 -42.96
N ILE A 301 4.04 -11.89 -43.30
CA ILE A 301 3.07 -12.93 -43.06
C ILE A 301 3.37 -13.51 -41.69
N TRP A 302 2.50 -13.22 -40.73
CA TRP A 302 2.65 -13.70 -39.36
C TRP A 302 2.02 -15.07 -39.13
N GLY A 303 0.89 -15.31 -39.80
CA GLY A 303 0.08 -16.49 -39.54
C GLY A 303 -0.74 -16.42 -38.25
N ASP A 304 -0.74 -17.46 -37.46
CA ASP A 304 -1.45 -17.54 -36.18
C ASP A 304 -0.68 -16.88 -35.02
N SER A 305 -1.31 -16.81 -33.85
CA SER A 305 -0.72 -16.25 -32.61
C SER A 305 0.20 -17.21 -31.86
N SER A 306 0.50 -18.41 -32.41
CA SER A 306 1.44 -19.33 -31.75
C SER A 306 2.88 -18.85 -31.86
N ASN A 307 3.69 -19.10 -30.83
CA ASN A 307 5.12 -18.71 -30.80
C ASN A 307 5.37 -17.22 -31.09
N SER A 308 4.44 -16.33 -30.76
CA SER A 308 4.48 -14.90 -31.10
C SER A 308 5.76 -14.21 -30.65
N GLU A 309 6.31 -14.57 -29.48
CA GLU A 309 7.58 -14.01 -28.99
C GLU A 309 8.77 -14.36 -29.92
N LEU A 310 8.86 -15.61 -30.37
CA LEU A 310 9.91 -16.02 -31.28
C LEU A 310 9.72 -15.40 -32.67
N LYS A 311 8.48 -15.35 -33.18
CA LYS A 311 8.14 -14.69 -34.45
C LYS A 311 8.52 -13.20 -34.41
N ALA A 312 8.27 -12.52 -33.26
CA ALA A 312 8.62 -11.12 -33.08
C ALA A 312 10.13 -10.89 -33.11
N GLN A 313 10.91 -11.77 -32.48
CA GLN A 313 12.38 -11.70 -32.52
C GLN A 313 12.92 -11.92 -33.93
N VAL A 314 12.40 -12.92 -34.64
CA VAL A 314 12.77 -13.21 -36.02
C VAL A 314 12.41 -12.04 -36.95
N LEU A 315 11.17 -11.54 -36.85
CA LEU A 315 10.76 -10.39 -37.66
C LEU A 315 11.60 -9.15 -37.36
N ALA A 316 11.93 -8.89 -36.11
CA ALA A 316 12.77 -7.78 -35.72
C ALA A 316 14.20 -7.89 -36.28
N ALA A 317 14.74 -9.10 -36.30
CA ALA A 317 16.03 -9.35 -36.92
C ALA A 317 15.99 -9.09 -38.46
N LEU A 318 14.98 -9.65 -39.13
CA LEU A 318 14.82 -9.50 -40.57
C LEU A 318 14.53 -8.05 -41.00
N ALA A 319 13.67 -7.34 -40.25
CA ALA A 319 13.28 -5.97 -40.59
C ALA A 319 14.42 -4.95 -40.44
N ASN A 320 15.40 -5.25 -39.56
CA ASN A 320 16.53 -4.35 -39.28
C ASN A 320 17.84 -4.79 -39.98
N ASP A 321 17.84 -5.88 -40.73
CA ASP A 321 19.02 -6.38 -41.42
C ASP A 321 19.12 -5.74 -42.82
N GLU A 322 20.27 -5.12 -43.12
CA GLU A 322 20.53 -4.46 -44.40
C GLU A 322 20.56 -5.46 -45.58
N ASP A 323 21.00 -6.70 -45.31
CA ASP A 323 21.08 -7.75 -46.36
C ASP A 323 19.67 -8.26 -46.76
N THR A 324 18.68 -8.02 -45.95
CA THR A 324 17.28 -8.41 -46.21
C THR A 324 16.37 -7.23 -46.58
N ALA A 325 16.93 -6.02 -46.62
CA ALA A 325 16.19 -4.78 -46.92
C ALA A 325 15.52 -4.76 -48.28
N ASP A 326 16.08 -5.47 -49.27
CA ASP A 326 15.52 -5.59 -50.63
C ASP A 326 14.33 -6.58 -50.70
N GLY A 327 14.07 -7.33 -49.66
CA GLY A 327 12.94 -8.25 -49.57
C GLY A 327 11.60 -7.50 -49.53
N THR A 328 10.61 -7.98 -50.27
CA THR A 328 9.27 -7.40 -50.32
C THR A 328 8.30 -8.09 -49.37
N GLU A 329 8.58 -9.36 -49.02
CA GLU A 329 7.72 -10.18 -48.16
C GLU A 329 8.57 -11.03 -47.22
N TYR A 330 8.26 -10.96 -45.92
CA TYR A 330 8.82 -11.77 -44.84
C TYR A 330 7.78 -12.77 -44.36
N ASP A 331 8.00 -14.05 -44.52
CA ASP A 331 7.12 -15.06 -43.96
C ASP A 331 7.74 -15.62 -42.66
N VAL A 332 7.15 -15.20 -41.53
CA VAL A 332 7.52 -15.63 -40.18
C VAL A 332 6.50 -16.59 -39.55
N SER A 333 5.53 -17.10 -40.33
CA SER A 333 4.53 -18.06 -39.86
C SER A 333 5.16 -19.31 -39.26
N ALA A 334 6.33 -19.73 -39.83
CA ALA A 334 7.17 -20.79 -39.30
C ALA A 334 8.52 -20.19 -38.82
N PRO A 335 8.63 -19.72 -37.55
CA PRO A 335 9.76 -18.89 -37.11
C PRO A 335 11.12 -19.60 -37.09
N LEU A 336 11.14 -20.95 -37.13
CA LEU A 336 12.38 -21.71 -37.25
C LEU A 336 12.90 -21.80 -38.73
N HIS A 337 12.06 -21.48 -39.69
CA HIS A 337 12.36 -21.51 -41.13
C HIS A 337 11.73 -20.29 -41.81
N PRO A 338 12.13 -19.08 -41.45
CA PRO A 338 11.58 -17.88 -42.08
C PRO A 338 11.99 -17.83 -43.55
N THR A 339 11.12 -17.26 -44.39
CA THR A 339 11.41 -17.06 -45.80
C THR A 339 11.28 -15.58 -46.21
N ILE A 340 12.08 -15.18 -47.17
CA ILE A 340 12.10 -13.81 -47.70
C ILE A 340 11.88 -13.92 -49.21
N LYS A 341 11.03 -13.07 -49.75
CA LYS A 341 10.74 -12.97 -51.17
C LYS A 341 11.03 -11.57 -51.68
#